data_85988b40e572c9024ade28ae5345aaf8
#
_entry.id   85988b40e572c9024ade28ae5345aaf8
#
_cell.length_a   1.000
_cell.length_b   1.000
_cell.length_c   1.000
_cell.angle_alpha   90.00
_cell.angle_beta   90.00
_cell.angle_gamma   90.00
#
_symmetry.space_group_name_H-M   'P 1'
#
loop_
_entity.id
_entity.type
_entity.pdbx_description
1 polymer ?
#
loop_
_entity_poly.entity_id
_entity_poly.type
_entity_poly.pdbx_seq_one_letter_code
_entity_poly.pdbx_strand_id
1 'polypeptide(L)'
;EVELDTESFDYIFYNYGMEHYGNLPLIEPLEYKEVNRLEELVIAIDTSGSCDGETVRRFLGETYSILSEKENFFHKMKVYLIQCDCCIQDVKVIHSEDEWKEYSRDITIQGRGGTDFRPVFRYVKEQQEKKEIRRLKALIYFTDGDGIYPGSKPDYETAFVFLHKTEKMELVPPWAIRLVAEQE
;
A
#
# COMPACT_ATOMS: atom_id res chain seq x y z
N GLU A 1 -0.75 25.88 -18.26
CA GLU A 1 -0.74 26.70 -17.02
C GLU A 1 -0.45 25.78 -15.85
N VAL A 2 0.60 26.10 -15.13
CA VAL A 2 1.01 25.37 -13.92
C VAL A 2 0.42 26.18 -12.76
N GLU A 3 -0.60 25.68 -12.10
CA GLU A 3 -1.11 26.26 -10.86
C GLU A 3 -0.43 25.61 -9.66
N LEU A 4 0.13 26.43 -8.80
CA LEU A 4 0.62 26.04 -7.47
C LEU A 4 -0.60 25.77 -6.59
N ASP A 5 -0.86 24.52 -6.27
CA ASP A 5 -1.81 24.16 -5.25
C ASP A 5 -1.10 24.15 -3.87
N THR A 6 -1.13 25.30 -3.20
CA THR A 6 -0.49 25.49 -1.89
C THR A 6 -1.31 24.92 -0.72
N GLU A 7 -2.51 24.38 -0.98
CA GLU A 7 -3.42 23.92 0.08
C GLU A 7 -3.66 22.39 0.07
N SER A 8 -3.21 21.67 -0.95
CA SER A 8 -3.43 20.23 -1.01
C SER A 8 -2.21 19.44 -0.50
N PHE A 9 -2.33 18.89 0.69
CA PHE A 9 -1.43 17.89 1.23
C PHE A 9 -1.82 16.51 0.70
N ASP A 10 -0.87 15.59 0.60
CA ASP A 10 -1.20 14.20 0.37
C ASP A 10 -1.80 13.59 1.64
N TYR A 11 -3.12 13.66 1.74
CA TYR A 11 -3.87 13.17 2.90
C TYR A 11 -4.09 11.65 2.89
N ILE A 12 -3.66 10.93 1.85
CA ILE A 12 -3.88 9.47 1.81
C ILE A 12 -3.24 8.83 3.03
N PHE A 13 -1.95 9.07 3.23
CA PHE A 13 -1.25 8.57 4.40
C PHE A 13 -1.57 9.35 5.66
N TYR A 14 -1.88 10.64 5.55
CA TYR A 14 -2.28 11.45 6.69
C TYR A 14 -3.56 10.89 7.35
N ASN A 15 -4.64 10.72 6.57
CA ASN A 15 -5.88 10.19 7.12
C ASN A 15 -5.72 8.73 7.57
N TYR A 16 -5.03 7.90 6.79
CA TYR A 16 -4.70 6.54 7.17
C TYR A 16 -3.91 6.50 8.48
N GLY A 17 -2.91 7.37 8.63
CA GLY A 17 -2.13 7.49 9.86
C GLY A 17 -2.94 8.06 11.03
N MET A 18 -3.74 9.12 10.82
CA MET A 18 -4.50 9.78 11.89
C MET A 18 -5.65 8.95 12.44
N GLU A 19 -6.38 8.21 11.58
CA GLU A 19 -7.49 7.38 12.02
C GLU A 19 -7.04 6.10 12.71
N HIS A 20 -5.95 5.49 12.22
CA HIS A 20 -5.48 4.19 12.71
C HIS A 20 -4.29 4.27 13.66
N TYR A 21 -3.52 5.36 13.63
CA TYR A 21 -2.19 5.44 14.30
C TYR A 21 -1.96 6.69 15.13
N GLY A 22 -2.94 7.54 15.27
CA GLY A 22 -3.04 8.63 16.23
C GLY A 22 -1.86 9.56 16.35
N ASN A 23 -1.29 10.20 15.41
CA ASN A 23 -0.26 11.26 15.41
C ASN A 23 0.95 11.05 14.50
N LEU A 24 0.90 10.16 13.52
CA LEU A 24 1.94 10.10 12.49
C LEU A 24 1.41 10.73 11.19
N PRO A 25 1.58 12.02 10.97
CA PRO A 25 1.24 12.63 9.70
C PRO A 25 2.24 12.18 8.64
N LEU A 26 1.77 11.38 7.71
CA LEU A 26 2.48 11.09 6.47
C LEU A 26 2.15 12.20 5.47
N ILE A 27 2.70 13.40 5.71
CA ILE A 27 2.43 14.58 4.91
C ILE A 27 3.61 14.81 3.98
N GLU A 28 3.38 14.74 2.69
CA GLU A 28 4.25 15.37 1.70
C GLU A 28 3.60 16.64 1.17
N PRO A 29 4.32 17.76 1.10
CA PRO A 29 3.85 18.94 0.36
C PRO A 29 3.74 18.56 -1.12
N LEU A 30 2.59 18.83 -1.73
CA LEU A 30 2.39 18.59 -3.14
C LEU A 30 3.26 19.52 -3.96
N GLU A 31 4.24 18.96 -4.64
CA GLU A 31 4.93 19.65 -5.71
C GLU A 31 4.02 19.71 -6.94
N TYR A 32 3.78 20.89 -7.45
CA TYR A 32 3.16 21.26 -8.74
C TYR A 32 2.20 20.26 -9.40
N LYS A 33 0.95 20.63 -9.51
CA LYS A 33 -0.08 19.88 -10.23
C LYS A 33 0.18 19.92 -11.74
N GLU A 34 0.73 18.87 -12.32
CA GLU A 34 0.52 18.61 -13.74
C GLU A 34 -0.88 18.03 -13.92
N VAL A 35 -1.75 18.80 -14.56
CA VAL A 35 -3.13 18.42 -14.87
C VAL A 35 -3.16 17.11 -15.64
N ASN A 36 -3.89 16.10 -15.13
CA ASN A 36 -4.28 14.85 -15.78
C ASN A 36 -3.28 13.66 -15.79
N ARG A 37 -2.36 13.53 -14.84
CA ARG A 37 -1.62 12.25 -14.71
C ARG A 37 -2.12 11.48 -13.51
N LEU A 38 -2.55 10.25 -13.75
CA LEU A 38 -2.88 9.29 -12.68
C LEU A 38 -1.63 9.03 -11.84
N GLU A 39 -1.77 9.12 -10.55
CA GLU A 39 -0.78 8.66 -9.59
C GLU A 39 -0.97 7.16 -9.34
N GLU A 40 0.04 6.48 -8.85
CA GLU A 40 -0.02 5.05 -8.59
C GLU A 40 0.21 4.75 -7.12
N LEU A 41 -0.53 3.77 -6.62
CA LEU A 41 -0.39 3.19 -5.29
C LEU A 41 -0.19 1.69 -5.42
N VAL A 42 0.77 1.13 -4.72
CA VAL A 42 0.93 -0.33 -4.59
C VAL A 42 0.47 -0.76 -3.21
N ILE A 43 -0.41 -1.74 -3.17
CA ILE A 43 -0.83 -2.42 -1.94
C ILE A 43 -0.42 -3.88 -2.08
N ALA A 44 0.57 -4.29 -1.31
CA ALA A 44 1.03 -5.66 -1.24
C ALA A 44 0.41 -6.36 -0.03
N ILE A 45 0.00 -7.59 -0.23
CA ILE A 45 -0.64 -8.43 0.78
C ILE A 45 0.25 -9.66 0.96
N ASP A 46 0.74 -9.83 2.18
CA ASP A 46 1.41 -11.05 2.60
C ASP A 46 0.40 -12.19 2.65
N THR A 47 0.63 -13.21 1.82
CA THR A 47 -0.20 -14.40 1.73
C THR A 47 0.50 -15.65 2.27
N SER A 48 1.50 -15.45 3.13
CA SER A 48 2.13 -16.52 3.89
C SER A 48 1.11 -17.25 4.78
N GLY A 49 1.47 -18.43 5.28
CA GLY A 49 0.54 -19.30 5.99
C GLY A 49 -0.09 -18.73 7.27
N SER A 50 0.46 -17.64 7.81
CA SER A 50 -0.04 -16.91 8.97
C SER A 50 -1.13 -15.88 8.65
N CYS A 51 -1.28 -15.47 7.38
CA CYS A 51 -2.29 -14.50 6.95
C CYS A 51 -3.54 -15.22 6.42
N ASP A 52 -4.64 -15.14 7.15
CA ASP A 52 -5.91 -15.73 6.72
C ASP A 52 -6.73 -14.78 5.81
N GLY A 53 -7.67 -15.37 5.07
CA GLY A 53 -8.47 -14.60 4.11
C GLY A 53 -9.45 -13.62 4.76
N GLU A 54 -9.87 -13.82 5.99
CA GLU A 54 -10.76 -12.91 6.72
C GLU A 54 -10.00 -11.66 7.14
N THR A 55 -8.82 -11.83 7.68
CA THR A 55 -7.89 -10.74 8.02
C THR A 55 -7.57 -9.87 6.80
N VAL A 56 -7.29 -10.50 5.66
CA VAL A 56 -7.02 -9.77 4.41
C VAL A 56 -8.25 -8.99 3.92
N ARG A 57 -9.45 -9.60 3.94
CA ARG A 57 -10.68 -8.89 3.55
C ARG A 57 -10.96 -7.70 4.46
N ARG A 58 -10.76 -7.86 5.76
CA ARG A 58 -10.90 -6.77 6.74
C ARG A 58 -9.94 -5.63 6.43
N PHE A 59 -8.66 -5.92 6.23
CA PHE A 59 -7.66 -4.93 5.83
C PHE A 59 -8.06 -4.18 4.55
N LEU A 60 -8.48 -4.90 3.51
CA LEU A 60 -8.95 -4.29 2.26
C LEU A 60 -10.19 -3.42 2.46
N GLY A 61 -11.12 -3.84 3.32
CA GLY A 61 -12.32 -3.07 3.66
C GLY A 61 -12.00 -1.77 4.40
N GLU A 62 -11.13 -1.82 5.39
CA GLU A 62 -10.65 -0.65 6.13
C GLU A 62 -9.88 0.31 5.23
N THR A 63 -8.97 -0.23 4.42
CA THR A 63 -8.23 0.56 3.42
C THR A 63 -9.18 1.24 2.43
N TYR A 64 -10.20 0.53 1.96
CA TYR A 64 -11.22 1.12 1.09
C TYR A 64 -11.95 2.29 1.77
N SER A 65 -12.37 2.13 3.02
CA SER A 65 -13.07 3.20 3.75
C SER A 65 -12.24 4.47 3.78
N ILE A 66 -10.94 4.36 4.05
CA ILE A 66 -10.03 5.51 4.11
C ILE A 66 -9.83 6.14 2.72
N LEU A 67 -9.60 5.32 1.71
CA LEU A 67 -9.35 5.81 0.36
C LEU A 67 -10.60 6.43 -0.28
N SER A 68 -11.79 5.89 0.02
CA SER A 68 -13.07 6.36 -0.52
C SER A 68 -13.54 7.70 0.08
N GLU A 69 -13.03 8.11 1.23
CA GLU A 69 -13.29 9.43 1.81
C GLU A 69 -12.69 10.55 0.97
N LYS A 70 -11.70 10.24 0.13
CA LYS A 70 -11.12 11.21 -0.79
C LYS A 70 -11.96 11.34 -2.04
N GLU A 71 -12.40 12.57 -2.26
CA GLU A 71 -13.17 12.91 -3.45
C GLU A 71 -12.42 12.50 -4.73
N ASN A 72 -13.07 11.66 -5.52
CA ASN A 72 -12.52 11.17 -6.79
C ASN A 72 -11.21 10.37 -6.69
N PHE A 73 -10.93 9.68 -5.56
CA PHE A 73 -9.71 8.90 -5.40
C PHE A 73 -9.46 7.98 -6.60
N PHE A 74 -10.41 7.12 -6.95
CA PHE A 74 -10.26 6.16 -8.05
C PHE A 74 -10.21 6.80 -9.45
N HIS A 75 -10.55 8.09 -9.59
CA HIS A 75 -10.35 8.83 -10.83
C HIS A 75 -8.94 9.42 -10.96
N LYS A 76 -8.24 9.57 -9.82
CA LYS A 76 -6.90 10.18 -9.74
C LYS A 76 -5.79 9.17 -9.48
N MET A 77 -6.14 7.98 -9.01
CA MET A 77 -5.20 6.98 -8.53
C MET A 77 -5.43 5.62 -9.18
N LYS A 78 -4.36 5.01 -9.66
CA LYS A 78 -4.31 3.62 -10.13
C LYS A 78 -3.72 2.76 -9.01
N VAL A 79 -4.40 1.71 -8.61
CA VAL A 79 -3.98 0.86 -7.51
C VAL A 79 -3.54 -0.50 -8.03
N TYR A 80 -2.34 -0.92 -7.64
CA TYR A 80 -1.84 -2.28 -7.86
C TYR A 80 -2.03 -3.08 -6.58
N LEU A 81 -2.87 -4.11 -6.63
CA LEU A 81 -3.03 -5.08 -5.54
C LEU A 81 -2.16 -6.30 -5.85
N ILE A 82 -1.21 -6.61 -4.99
CA ILE A 82 -0.23 -7.68 -5.18
C ILE A 82 -0.32 -8.68 -4.04
N GLN A 83 -0.59 -9.93 -4.35
CA GLN A 83 -0.46 -11.03 -3.39
C GLN A 83 0.93 -11.63 -3.50
N CYS A 84 1.63 -11.75 -2.38
CA CYS A 84 3.00 -12.25 -2.33
C CYS A 84 3.25 -13.04 -1.04
N ASP A 85 3.80 -14.23 -1.18
CA ASP A 85 4.42 -14.99 -0.09
C ASP A 85 5.96 -14.96 -0.24
N CYS A 86 6.60 -16.04 -0.61
CA CYS A 86 8.01 -16.03 -1.05
C CYS A 86 8.18 -15.58 -2.51
N CYS A 87 7.09 -15.45 -3.27
CA CYS A 87 7.05 -14.97 -4.64
C CYS A 87 5.70 -14.29 -4.91
N ILE A 88 5.62 -13.54 -6.00
CA ILE A 88 4.35 -12.92 -6.40
C ILE A 88 3.41 -14.01 -6.89
N GLN A 89 2.22 -14.06 -6.28
CA GLN A 89 1.17 -15.02 -6.58
C GLN A 89 0.10 -14.44 -7.50
N ASP A 90 -0.24 -13.16 -7.32
CA ASP A 90 -1.25 -12.47 -8.11
C ASP A 90 -0.96 -10.97 -8.16
N VAL A 91 -1.30 -10.34 -9.27
CA VAL A 91 -1.27 -8.88 -9.45
C VAL A 91 -2.56 -8.44 -10.11
N LYS A 92 -3.32 -7.60 -9.43
CA LYS A 92 -4.53 -6.98 -9.97
C LYS A 92 -4.37 -5.47 -10.02
N VAL A 93 -4.65 -4.89 -11.16
CA VAL A 93 -4.70 -3.42 -11.31
C VAL A 93 -6.14 -2.97 -11.19
N ILE A 94 -6.38 -2.01 -10.31
CA ILE A 94 -7.69 -1.45 -10.00
C ILE A 94 -7.76 -0.04 -10.55
N HIS A 95 -8.77 0.23 -11.37
CA HIS A 95 -9.02 1.52 -11.99
C HIS A 95 -10.31 2.19 -11.51
N SER A 96 -11.14 1.46 -10.77
CA SER A 96 -12.43 1.97 -10.31
C SER A 96 -12.81 1.41 -8.94
N GLU A 97 -13.75 2.10 -8.30
CA GLU A 97 -14.34 1.66 -7.04
C GLU A 97 -15.06 0.32 -7.17
N ASP A 98 -15.74 0.07 -8.27
CA ASP A 98 -16.45 -1.19 -8.51
C ASP A 98 -15.48 -2.37 -8.63
N GLU A 99 -14.36 -2.18 -9.33
CA GLU A 99 -13.29 -3.20 -9.42
C GLU A 99 -12.69 -3.50 -8.04
N TRP A 100 -12.52 -2.49 -7.18
CA TRP A 100 -12.04 -2.69 -5.81
C TRP A 100 -13.03 -3.53 -5.00
N LYS A 101 -14.32 -3.16 -5.01
CA LYS A 101 -15.38 -3.87 -4.29
C LYS A 101 -15.50 -5.32 -4.75
N GLU A 102 -15.45 -5.55 -6.06
CA GLU A 102 -15.47 -6.90 -6.64
C GLU A 102 -14.27 -7.71 -6.17
N TYR A 103 -13.06 -7.17 -6.29
CA TYR A 103 -11.84 -7.84 -5.83
C TYR A 103 -11.90 -8.16 -4.34
N SER A 104 -12.28 -7.20 -3.50
CA SER A 104 -12.31 -7.38 -2.04
C SER A 104 -13.34 -8.43 -1.60
N ARG A 105 -14.46 -8.54 -2.32
CA ARG A 105 -15.49 -9.53 -2.05
C ARG A 105 -15.04 -10.94 -2.45
N ASP A 106 -14.43 -11.05 -3.61
CA ASP A 106 -14.18 -12.34 -4.27
C ASP A 106 -12.71 -12.78 -4.13
N ILE A 107 -11.92 -12.07 -3.32
CA ILE A 107 -10.50 -12.37 -3.15
C ILE A 107 -10.29 -13.80 -2.67
N THR A 108 -9.46 -14.53 -3.41
CA THR A 108 -8.94 -15.83 -3.03
C THR A 108 -7.47 -15.67 -2.69
N ILE A 109 -7.08 -16.05 -1.47
CA ILE A 109 -5.69 -15.98 -1.03
C ILE A 109 -4.89 -17.07 -1.72
N GLN A 110 -3.88 -16.66 -2.47
CA GLN A 110 -2.98 -17.53 -3.21
C GLN A 110 -1.60 -17.55 -2.53
N GLY A 111 -0.98 -18.72 -2.50
CA GLY A 111 0.32 -18.90 -1.87
C GLY A 111 0.23 -19.81 -0.65
N ARG A 112 0.63 -19.33 0.52
CA ARG A 112 0.81 -20.02 1.81
C ARG A 112 2.21 -20.63 2.00
N GLY A 113 3.21 -20.11 1.29
CA GLY A 113 4.61 -20.43 1.50
C GLY A 113 5.24 -19.64 2.66
N GLY A 114 6.55 -19.54 2.62
CA GLY A 114 7.30 -18.65 3.50
C GLY A 114 7.13 -17.19 3.09
N THR A 115 7.71 -16.26 3.84
CA THR A 115 7.56 -14.82 3.60
C THR A 115 8.86 -14.20 3.11
N ASP A 116 8.81 -13.59 1.94
CA ASP A 116 9.87 -12.74 1.39
C ASP A 116 9.25 -11.49 0.78
N PHE A 117 9.55 -10.33 1.32
CA PHE A 117 8.99 -9.06 0.84
C PHE A 117 9.69 -8.53 -0.43
N ARG A 118 10.92 -8.96 -0.68
CA ARG A 118 11.76 -8.46 -1.77
C ARG A 118 11.19 -8.64 -3.19
N PRO A 119 10.42 -9.71 -3.50
CA PRO A 119 9.81 -9.87 -4.82
C PRO A 119 8.91 -8.71 -5.23
N VAL A 120 8.13 -8.15 -4.31
CA VAL A 120 7.27 -6.99 -4.60
C VAL A 120 8.11 -5.77 -4.98
N PHE A 121 9.18 -5.48 -4.24
CA PHE A 121 10.07 -4.36 -4.55
C PHE A 121 10.78 -4.52 -5.90
N ARG A 122 11.20 -5.76 -6.24
CA ARG A 122 11.76 -6.06 -7.57
C ARG A 122 10.73 -5.85 -8.66
N TYR A 123 9.51 -6.34 -8.46
CA TYR A 123 8.42 -6.14 -9.41
C TYR A 123 8.15 -4.65 -9.66
N VAL A 124 8.02 -3.87 -8.60
CA VAL A 124 7.79 -2.41 -8.71
C VAL A 124 8.92 -1.76 -9.50
N LYS A 125 10.18 -2.08 -9.19
CA LYS A 125 11.34 -1.56 -9.92
C LYS A 125 11.29 -1.93 -11.41
N GLU A 126 10.97 -3.17 -11.74
CA GLU A 126 10.83 -3.61 -13.14
C GLU A 126 9.70 -2.87 -13.86
N GLN A 127 8.55 -2.61 -13.18
CA GLN A 127 7.46 -1.84 -13.76
C GLN A 127 7.84 -0.36 -13.95
N GLN A 128 8.63 0.21 -13.05
CA GLN A 128 9.19 1.55 -13.22
C GLN A 128 10.16 1.62 -14.42
N GLU A 129 11.05 0.64 -14.56
CA GLU A 129 11.98 0.55 -15.70
C GLU A 129 11.23 0.40 -17.04
N LYS A 130 10.14 -0.35 -17.05
CA LYS A 130 9.24 -0.50 -18.21
C LYS A 130 8.32 0.72 -18.42
N LYS A 131 8.35 1.69 -17.53
CA LYS A 131 7.47 2.88 -17.53
C LYS A 131 5.96 2.55 -17.43
N GLU A 132 5.63 1.39 -16.88
CA GLU A 132 4.25 1.00 -16.53
C GLU A 132 3.79 1.67 -15.22
N ILE A 133 4.72 1.79 -14.26
CA ILE A 133 4.59 2.62 -13.06
C ILE A 133 5.49 3.83 -13.23
N ARG A 134 4.92 5.03 -13.22
CA ARG A 134 5.66 6.27 -13.48
C ARG A 134 5.66 7.23 -12.32
N ARG A 135 4.59 7.24 -11.53
CA ARG A 135 4.35 8.18 -10.44
C ARG A 135 3.86 7.44 -9.21
N LEU A 136 4.67 6.51 -8.74
CA LEU A 136 4.35 5.76 -7.54
C LEU A 136 4.45 6.67 -6.32
N LYS A 137 3.32 6.88 -5.66
CA LYS A 137 3.24 7.65 -4.43
C LYS A 137 3.78 6.85 -3.26
N ALA A 138 3.34 5.62 -3.14
CA ALA A 138 3.67 4.79 -2.01
C ALA A 138 3.44 3.31 -2.26
N LEU A 139 4.07 2.50 -1.43
CA LEU A 139 3.83 1.08 -1.28
C LEU A 139 3.37 0.81 0.15
N ILE A 140 2.19 0.21 0.29
CA ILE A 140 1.65 -0.28 1.57
C ILE A 140 1.79 -1.79 1.56
N TYR A 141 2.47 -2.36 2.53
CA TYR A 141 2.66 -3.80 2.67
C TYR A 141 1.97 -4.31 3.92
N PHE A 142 0.89 -5.08 3.76
CA PHE A 142 0.20 -5.74 4.87
C PHE A 142 0.85 -7.08 5.18
N THR A 143 1.26 -7.30 6.43
CA THR A 143 2.01 -8.48 6.87
C THR A 143 1.94 -8.70 8.37
N ASP A 144 2.27 -9.92 8.82
CA ASP A 144 2.58 -10.22 10.23
C ASP A 144 4.04 -9.93 10.61
N GLY A 145 4.88 -9.57 9.63
CA GLY A 145 6.24 -9.07 9.81
C GLY A 145 7.34 -10.14 9.87
N ASP A 146 7.01 -11.39 9.70
CA ASP A 146 7.99 -12.49 9.76
C ASP A 146 8.52 -12.83 8.36
N GLY A 147 9.40 -11.99 7.84
CA GLY A 147 9.91 -12.17 6.48
C GLY A 147 11.24 -11.47 6.21
N ILE A 148 11.69 -11.61 4.97
CA ILE A 148 12.96 -11.03 4.52
C ILE A 148 12.69 -9.67 3.90
N TYR A 149 13.20 -8.62 4.56
CA TYR A 149 13.07 -7.24 4.12
C TYR A 149 14.10 -6.85 3.06
N PRO A 150 13.80 -5.87 2.19
CA PRO A 150 14.80 -5.32 1.28
C PRO A 150 15.88 -4.53 2.05
N GLY A 151 17.12 -4.66 1.58
CA GLY A 151 18.28 -4.05 2.25
C GLY A 151 18.47 -2.55 1.97
N SER A 152 17.74 -1.97 1.01
CA SER A 152 17.89 -0.57 0.61
C SER A 152 16.53 0.13 0.51
N LYS A 153 16.51 1.42 0.87
CA LYS A 153 15.33 2.29 0.69
C LYS A 153 15.03 2.45 -0.80
N PRO A 154 13.76 2.23 -1.23
CA PRO A 154 13.33 2.60 -2.58
C PRO A 154 13.18 4.13 -2.72
N ASP A 155 12.89 4.61 -3.91
CA ASP A 155 12.66 6.01 -4.25
C ASP A 155 11.22 6.49 -3.98
N TYR A 156 10.40 5.64 -3.39
CA TYR A 156 9.01 5.93 -2.99
C TYR A 156 8.82 5.61 -1.50
N GLU A 157 7.78 6.18 -0.91
CA GLU A 157 7.44 5.90 0.49
C GLU A 157 6.91 4.48 0.66
N THR A 158 7.30 3.85 1.75
CA THR A 158 6.92 2.47 2.07
C THR A 158 6.43 2.37 3.50
N ALA A 159 5.24 1.78 3.67
CA ALA A 159 4.68 1.47 4.97
C ALA A 159 4.43 -0.04 5.11
N PHE A 160 4.88 -0.63 6.21
CA PHE A 160 4.48 -1.96 6.63
C PHE A 160 3.37 -1.87 7.67
N VAL A 161 2.24 -2.50 7.36
CA VAL A 161 1.03 -2.48 8.17
C VAL A 161 0.85 -3.83 8.84
N PHE A 162 0.77 -3.81 10.15
CA PHE A 162 0.57 -4.98 11.00
C PHE A 162 -0.86 -4.99 11.53
N LEU A 163 -1.47 -6.15 11.67
CA LEU A 163 -2.80 -6.25 12.27
C LEU A 163 -2.75 -5.83 13.74
N HIS A 164 -1.78 -6.36 14.47
CA HIS A 164 -1.57 -6.10 15.89
C HIS A 164 -0.12 -5.67 16.17
N LYS A 165 0.07 -4.97 17.28
CA LYS A 165 1.42 -4.65 17.76
C LYS A 165 2.19 -5.93 18.10
N THR A 166 3.38 -6.08 17.51
CA THR A 166 4.24 -7.26 17.68
C THR A 166 5.71 -6.87 17.74
N GLU A 167 6.52 -7.69 18.42
CA GLU A 167 7.98 -7.51 18.45
C GLU A 167 8.62 -7.59 17.06
N LYS A 168 7.97 -8.29 16.11
CA LYS A 168 8.45 -8.38 14.72
C LYS A 168 8.49 -7.02 14.01
N MET A 169 7.79 -6.02 14.51
CA MET A 169 7.87 -4.65 13.99
C MET A 169 9.29 -4.06 14.10
N GLU A 170 10.11 -4.56 15.02
CA GLU A 170 11.50 -4.13 15.14
C GLU A 170 12.39 -4.62 14.00
N LEU A 171 11.95 -5.62 13.24
CA LEU A 171 12.63 -6.13 12.05
C LEU A 171 12.44 -5.23 10.84
N VAL A 172 11.43 -4.37 10.85
CA VAL A 172 11.16 -3.42 9.75
C VAL A 172 12.33 -2.46 9.61
N PRO A 173 12.87 -2.29 8.40
CA PRO A 173 13.97 -1.36 8.19
C PRO A 173 13.65 0.07 8.65
N PRO A 174 14.61 0.81 9.20
CA PRO A 174 14.37 2.14 9.76
C PRO A 174 13.94 3.19 8.72
N TRP A 175 14.11 2.91 7.44
CA TRP A 175 13.66 3.78 6.36
C TRP A 175 12.18 3.58 5.99
N ALA A 176 11.53 2.51 6.49
CA ALA A 176 10.12 2.25 6.25
C ALA A 176 9.26 2.65 7.45
N ILE A 177 8.02 2.99 7.18
CA ILE A 177 7.03 3.35 8.19
C ILE A 177 6.41 2.07 8.76
N ARG A 178 6.19 2.05 10.06
CA ARG A 178 5.56 0.94 10.79
C ARG A 178 4.18 1.38 11.25
N LEU A 179 3.17 0.63 10.87
CA LEU A 179 1.78 0.94 11.18
C LEU A 179 1.08 -0.28 11.79
N VAL A 180 0.09 -0.04 12.67
CA VAL A 180 -0.74 -1.09 13.28
C VAL A 180 -2.19 -0.80 12.95
N ALA A 181 -2.91 -1.77 12.36
CA ALA A 181 -4.28 -1.58 11.91
C ALA A 181 -5.32 -1.59 13.04
N GLU A 182 -5.06 -2.28 14.16
CA GLU A 182 -5.96 -2.27 15.34
C GLU A 182 -5.35 -1.43 16.45
N GLN A 183 -6.13 -0.46 16.94
CA GLN A 183 -5.91 0.15 18.26
C GLN A 183 -6.70 -0.68 19.29
N GLU A 184 -6.03 -1.06 20.38
CA GLU A 184 -6.68 -1.65 21.57
C GLU A 184 -7.68 -0.68 22.19
#